data_2ec6a4f35e71595851b1af5476ef88e2
#
_entry.id   2ec6a4f35e71595851b1af5476ef88e2
#
_cell.length_a   1.000
_cell.length_b   1.000
_cell.length_c   1.000
_cell.angle_alpha   90.00
_cell.angle_beta   90.00
_cell.angle_gamma   90.00
#
_symmetry.space_group_name_H-M   'P 1'
#
loop_
_entity.id
_entity.type
_entity.pdbx_description
1 polymer ?
#
loop_
_entity_poly.entity_id
_entity_poly.type
_entity_poly.pdbx_seq_one_letter_code
_entity_poly.pdbx_strand_id
1 'polypeptide(L)'
;MEAVKPSSSLEILVREPEGFCVWNGPPFGNGEPSIKLEKVPCSSATFSEDGSRLMVMKPESVICIYDCSSFKEMRSFQVSNVLAAALSPCGTYLQTFQKSLTPQDKNVVLWKIDNGDAVYHQFQKNMTKTTWPSIRFSSDEAVACRMATNEMQFFDPRDFSKGIIHQLRVPGVAAIELAKVPGSHVAAYVPESKGSPASVQIFPCGKDMQSQPVARRSFFRCSSVQLNWNCGSTGLLVVVQSDVDKTNQSYYGESKLNYLTTDGTHEGLVPLRKEGPVHDVQWSYSGSEFAVVYGFMPASATLFDKKCKPLLELGTGPYNTIRWNPKGKFLCLAGFGNLPGDMAFWDYANKKQLGTTRAECSVTSEWSPDGCYFMTATTAPRLQVDNGYAQS
;
A
#
# COMPACT_ATOMS: atom_id res chain seq x y z
N MET A 1 0.86 -11.18 40.44
CA MET A 1 -0.21 -10.66 39.56
C MET A 1 0.29 -9.37 39.00
N GLU A 2 0.90 -9.40 37.82
CA GLU A 2 1.27 -8.18 37.10
C GLU A 2 -0.01 -7.51 36.60
N ALA A 3 -0.21 -6.28 37.01
CA ALA A 3 -1.29 -5.44 36.53
C ALA A 3 -1.12 -5.27 35.01
N VAL A 4 -2.01 -5.86 34.24
CA VAL A 4 -2.14 -5.62 32.80
C VAL A 4 -2.38 -4.11 32.65
N LYS A 5 -1.41 -3.39 32.07
CA LYS A 5 -1.63 -2.01 31.66
C LYS A 5 -2.88 -1.97 30.77
N PRO A 6 -3.80 -1.03 31.01
CA PRO A 6 -4.97 -0.91 30.15
C PRO A 6 -4.47 -0.75 28.71
N SER A 7 -4.94 -1.61 27.81
CA SER A 7 -4.71 -1.50 26.39
C SER A 7 -5.15 -0.09 25.96
N SER A 8 -4.33 0.59 25.18
CA SER A 8 -4.74 1.83 24.53
C SER A 8 -6.11 1.57 23.88
N SER A 9 -7.11 2.38 24.22
CA SER A 9 -8.44 2.24 23.64
C SER A 9 -8.33 2.30 22.13
N LEU A 10 -8.87 1.31 21.44
CA LEU A 10 -8.96 1.32 19.99
C LEU A 10 -9.91 2.43 19.55
N GLU A 11 -9.65 2.96 18.36
CA GLU A 11 -10.44 4.03 17.78
C GLU A 11 -10.76 3.70 16.33
N ILE A 12 -11.97 4.04 15.88
CA ILE A 12 -12.44 3.79 14.53
C ILE A 12 -12.71 5.14 13.87
N LEU A 13 -11.96 5.47 12.82
CA LEU A 13 -12.25 6.62 11.97
C LEU A 13 -13.33 6.22 10.96
N VAL A 14 -14.46 6.89 11.03
CA VAL A 14 -15.58 6.69 10.10
C VAL A 14 -15.62 7.85 9.12
N ARG A 15 -15.41 7.53 7.84
CA ARG A 15 -15.44 8.51 6.76
C ARG A 15 -16.83 8.51 6.11
N GLU A 16 -17.48 9.67 6.09
CA GLU A 16 -18.74 9.93 5.43
C GLU A 16 -18.56 10.89 4.24
N PRO A 17 -19.54 11.04 3.33
CA PRO A 17 -19.42 11.97 2.19
C PRO A 17 -19.10 13.41 2.60
N GLU A 18 -19.63 13.87 3.72
CA GLU A 18 -19.51 15.24 4.18
C GLU A 18 -18.44 15.47 5.25
N GLY A 19 -17.75 14.43 5.70
CA GLY A 19 -16.76 14.57 6.75
C GLY A 19 -16.28 13.23 7.34
N PHE A 20 -15.61 13.32 8.48
CA PHE A 20 -15.24 12.15 9.28
C PHE A 20 -15.63 12.37 10.74
N CYS A 21 -15.83 11.27 11.44
CA CYS A 21 -15.92 11.23 12.90
C CYS A 21 -15.02 10.13 13.45
N VAL A 22 -14.74 10.16 14.74
CA VAL A 22 -13.97 9.11 15.42
C VAL A 22 -14.85 8.50 16.50
N TRP A 23 -14.93 7.19 16.48
CA TRP A 23 -15.66 6.41 17.47
C TRP A 23 -14.69 5.67 18.38
N ASN A 24 -15.09 5.47 19.62
CA ASN A 24 -14.39 4.55 20.50
C ASN A 24 -14.57 3.13 19.94
N GLY A 25 -13.47 2.41 19.83
CA GLY A 25 -13.44 1.04 19.34
C GLY A 25 -13.69 0.01 20.45
N PRO A 26 -13.65 -1.28 20.09
CA PRO A 26 -13.86 -2.37 21.03
C PRO A 26 -12.76 -2.44 22.12
N PRO A 27 -13.05 -3.03 23.30
CA PRO A 27 -14.39 -3.54 23.68
C PRO A 27 -15.36 -2.41 23.97
N PHE A 28 -16.59 -2.53 23.46
CA PHE A 28 -17.64 -1.53 23.67
C PHE A 28 -18.26 -1.68 25.06
N GLY A 29 -18.14 -0.66 25.90
CA GLY A 29 -18.58 -0.71 27.28
C GLY A 29 -20.08 -1.00 27.47
N ASN A 30 -20.92 -0.55 26.54
CA ASN A 30 -22.37 -0.73 26.55
C ASN A 30 -22.88 -1.59 25.37
N GLY A 31 -21.97 -2.33 24.70
CA GLY A 31 -22.32 -3.11 23.51
C GLY A 31 -22.43 -2.31 22.22
N GLU A 32 -22.35 -0.98 22.25
CA GLU A 32 -22.44 -0.08 21.10
C GLU A 32 -21.26 0.88 21.04
N PRO A 33 -20.79 1.26 19.82
CA PRO A 33 -19.77 2.28 19.66
C PRO A 33 -20.30 3.66 20.10
N SER A 34 -19.45 4.43 20.76
CA SER A 34 -19.72 5.81 21.13
C SER A 34 -18.85 6.80 20.36
N ILE A 35 -19.37 7.98 20.08
CA ILE A 35 -18.63 9.02 19.38
C ILE A 35 -17.59 9.60 20.33
N LYS A 36 -16.33 9.61 19.88
CA LYS A 36 -15.20 10.27 20.56
C LYS A 36 -14.93 11.66 20.01
N LEU A 37 -15.01 11.82 18.70
CA LEU A 37 -14.88 13.09 18.00
C LEU A 37 -16.09 13.30 17.10
N GLU A 38 -16.78 14.40 17.32
CA GLU A 38 -17.90 14.83 16.48
C GLU A 38 -17.47 15.06 15.03
N LYS A 39 -18.44 15.03 14.11
CA LYS A 39 -18.21 15.13 12.68
C LYS A 39 -17.44 16.40 12.28
N VAL A 40 -16.27 16.17 11.65
CA VAL A 40 -15.44 17.24 11.07
C VAL A 40 -15.66 17.26 9.56
N PRO A 41 -16.16 18.37 8.99
CA PRO A 41 -16.34 18.48 7.53
C PRO A 41 -15.04 18.35 6.77
N CYS A 42 -15.00 17.47 5.77
CA CYS A 42 -13.85 17.28 4.91
C CYS A 42 -14.20 16.57 3.60
N SER A 43 -13.37 16.73 2.58
CA SER A 43 -13.43 15.97 1.33
C SER A 43 -12.63 14.66 1.39
N SER A 44 -11.59 14.60 2.21
CA SER A 44 -10.84 13.37 2.47
C SER A 44 -10.14 13.40 3.83
N ALA A 45 -9.92 12.21 4.40
CA ALA A 45 -9.15 11.99 5.62
C ALA A 45 -8.27 10.75 5.43
N THR A 46 -6.96 10.87 5.69
CA THR A 46 -5.99 9.81 5.43
C THR A 46 -4.91 9.80 6.51
N PHE A 47 -4.63 8.63 7.09
CA PHE A 47 -3.54 8.46 8.06
C PHE A 47 -2.16 8.43 7.37
N SER A 48 -1.11 8.84 8.12
CA SER A 48 0.26 8.44 7.83
C SER A 48 0.42 6.92 7.96
N GLU A 49 1.45 6.34 7.33
CA GLU A 49 1.67 4.87 7.36
C GLU A 49 1.90 4.35 8.78
N ASP A 50 2.56 5.15 9.63
CA ASP A 50 2.79 4.83 11.05
C ASP A 50 1.57 5.10 11.96
N GLY A 51 0.49 5.70 11.43
CA GLY A 51 -0.72 6.03 12.16
C GLY A 51 -0.60 7.23 13.12
N SER A 52 0.53 7.94 13.13
CA SER A 52 0.75 9.05 14.07
C SER A 52 0.05 10.35 13.68
N ARG A 53 -0.21 10.54 12.39
CA ARG A 53 -0.81 11.75 11.82
C ARG A 53 -2.03 11.43 10.98
N LEU A 54 -3.03 12.34 11.04
CA LEU A 54 -4.19 12.31 10.17
C LEU A 54 -4.21 13.58 9.32
N MET A 55 -4.13 13.41 8.01
CA MET A 55 -4.30 14.49 7.04
C MET A 55 -5.77 14.60 6.66
N VAL A 56 -6.32 15.80 6.76
CA VAL A 56 -7.71 16.11 6.46
C VAL A 56 -7.77 17.22 5.42
N MET A 57 -8.37 16.94 4.28
CA MET A 57 -8.62 17.96 3.25
C MET A 57 -9.98 18.59 3.50
N LYS A 58 -9.99 19.83 3.95
CA LYS A 58 -11.20 20.63 4.18
C LYS A 58 -11.63 21.39 2.90
N PRO A 59 -12.86 21.88 2.83
CA PRO A 59 -13.26 22.84 1.81
C PRO A 59 -12.31 24.04 1.73
N GLU A 60 -12.38 24.80 0.65
CA GLU A 60 -11.56 26.02 0.42
C GLU A 60 -10.05 25.78 0.32
N SER A 61 -9.66 24.54 -0.06
CA SER A 61 -8.24 24.19 -0.27
C SER A 61 -7.37 24.27 0.99
N VAL A 62 -7.96 23.99 2.15
CA VAL A 62 -7.24 23.89 3.44
C VAL A 62 -6.91 22.43 3.72
N ILE A 63 -5.65 22.15 4.03
CA ILE A 63 -5.17 20.83 4.47
C ILE A 63 -4.76 20.94 5.92
N CYS A 64 -5.46 20.20 6.80
CA CYS A 64 -5.16 20.17 8.23
C CYS A 64 -4.47 18.86 8.60
N ILE A 65 -3.49 18.95 9.46
CA ILE A 65 -2.79 17.81 10.04
C ILE A 65 -3.17 17.70 11.51
N TYR A 66 -3.69 16.55 11.89
CA TYR A 66 -4.07 16.23 13.27
C TYR A 66 -3.06 15.26 13.88
N ASP A 67 -2.80 15.42 15.16
CA ASP A 67 -2.12 14.42 15.97
C ASP A 67 -3.11 13.31 16.34
N CYS A 68 -2.80 12.06 16.01
CA CYS A 68 -3.71 10.93 16.22
C CYS A 68 -3.86 10.55 17.70
N SER A 69 -2.91 10.91 18.56
CA SER A 69 -3.02 10.61 19.99
C SER A 69 -4.04 11.50 20.72
N SER A 70 -4.19 12.73 20.28
CA SER A 70 -5.04 13.75 20.91
C SER A 70 -6.20 14.20 20.03
N PHE A 71 -6.19 13.88 18.74
CA PHE A 71 -7.07 14.42 17.70
C PHE A 71 -7.11 15.95 17.64
N LYS A 72 -6.05 16.60 18.08
CA LYS A 72 -5.91 18.06 17.97
C LYS A 72 -5.25 18.42 16.65
N GLU A 73 -5.73 19.50 16.05
CA GLU A 73 -5.10 20.09 14.87
C GLU A 73 -3.73 20.64 15.25
N MET A 74 -2.70 20.11 14.60
CA MET A 74 -1.31 20.54 14.78
C MET A 74 -0.98 21.71 13.87
N ARG A 75 -1.43 21.62 12.61
CA ARG A 75 -1.11 22.59 11.58
C ARG A 75 -2.14 22.56 10.45
N SER A 76 -2.36 23.74 9.87
CA SER A 76 -3.12 23.88 8.63
C SER A 76 -2.27 24.54 7.54
N PHE A 77 -2.53 24.12 6.31
CA PHE A 77 -1.89 24.64 5.10
C PHE A 77 -2.96 25.17 4.17
N GLN A 78 -2.86 26.46 3.82
CA GLN A 78 -3.69 27.05 2.79
C GLN A 78 -3.02 26.84 1.44
N VAL A 79 -3.53 25.91 0.63
CA VAL A 79 -2.92 25.51 -0.65
C VAL A 79 -3.91 25.72 -1.78
N SER A 80 -3.73 26.80 -2.57
CA SER A 80 -4.63 27.11 -3.67
C SER A 80 -4.62 26.04 -4.76
N ASN A 81 -5.80 25.69 -5.27
CA ASN A 81 -5.98 24.74 -6.38
C ASN A 81 -5.34 23.37 -6.15
N VAL A 82 -5.35 22.85 -4.92
CA VAL A 82 -4.85 21.53 -4.60
C VAL A 82 -5.71 20.45 -5.28
N LEU A 83 -5.04 19.54 -6.00
CA LEU A 83 -5.65 18.40 -6.66
C LEU A 83 -5.40 17.10 -5.91
N ALA A 84 -4.25 16.99 -5.25
CA ALA A 84 -3.90 15.84 -4.42
C ALA A 84 -2.95 16.25 -3.30
N ALA A 85 -3.03 15.51 -2.21
CA ALA A 85 -2.12 15.62 -1.08
C ALA A 85 -1.75 14.23 -0.56
N ALA A 86 -0.55 14.08 -0.01
CA ALA A 86 -0.08 12.84 0.60
C ALA A 86 0.89 13.13 1.74
N LEU A 87 0.82 12.33 2.80
CA LEU A 87 1.80 12.33 3.88
C LEU A 87 3.00 11.44 3.53
N SER A 88 4.16 11.79 4.03
CA SER A 88 5.26 10.84 4.15
C SER A 88 4.95 9.78 5.23
N PRO A 89 5.59 8.60 5.22
CA PRO A 89 5.22 7.48 6.09
C PRO A 89 5.15 7.78 7.57
N CYS A 90 6.12 8.54 8.12
CA CYS A 90 6.13 8.95 9.53
C CYS A 90 5.42 10.29 9.77
N GLY A 91 4.78 10.86 8.76
CA GLY A 91 4.10 12.16 8.89
C GLY A 91 5.02 13.35 9.11
N THR A 92 6.27 13.28 8.68
CA THR A 92 7.22 14.41 8.74
C THR A 92 6.94 15.43 7.66
N TYR A 93 6.52 14.97 6.47
CA TYR A 93 6.29 15.80 5.31
C TYR A 93 4.88 15.64 4.75
N LEU A 94 4.37 16.75 4.23
CA LEU A 94 3.18 16.83 3.40
C LEU A 94 3.59 17.13 1.96
N GLN A 95 3.13 16.35 0.99
CA GLN A 95 3.25 16.66 -0.43
C GLN A 95 1.92 17.17 -0.96
N THR A 96 1.94 18.23 -1.76
CA THR A 96 0.78 18.75 -2.46
C THR A 96 1.02 18.79 -3.96
N PHE A 97 0.01 18.39 -4.72
CA PHE A 97 -0.05 18.59 -6.17
C PHE A 97 -1.13 19.62 -6.48
N GLN A 98 -0.75 20.68 -7.16
CA GLN A 98 -1.60 21.83 -7.44
C GLN A 98 -1.86 21.96 -8.95
N LYS A 99 -3.00 22.52 -9.30
CA LYS A 99 -3.26 22.89 -10.70
C LYS A 99 -2.30 24.01 -11.11
N SER A 100 -1.47 23.73 -12.11
CA SER A 100 -0.58 24.73 -12.70
C SER A 100 -1.37 25.76 -13.50
N LEU A 101 -1.10 27.03 -13.31
CA LEU A 101 -1.68 28.13 -14.07
C LEU A 101 -0.81 28.52 -15.25
N THR A 102 0.50 28.34 -15.11
CA THR A 102 1.49 28.58 -16.17
C THR A 102 2.43 27.38 -16.33
N PRO A 103 3.06 27.17 -17.51
CA PRO A 103 4.01 26.08 -17.71
C PRO A 103 5.27 26.15 -16.84
N GLN A 104 5.54 27.29 -16.21
CA GLN A 104 6.69 27.48 -15.33
C GLN A 104 6.36 27.24 -13.85
N ASP A 105 5.08 27.11 -13.49
CA ASP A 105 4.67 26.92 -12.11
C ASP A 105 5.18 25.59 -11.57
N LYS A 106 5.88 25.65 -10.44
CA LYS A 106 6.25 24.45 -9.68
C LYS A 106 5.03 23.98 -8.92
N ASN A 107 4.36 22.98 -9.45
CA ASN A 107 3.04 22.51 -9.01
C ASN A 107 3.08 21.35 -8.01
N VAL A 108 4.25 20.83 -7.68
CA VAL A 108 4.46 19.90 -6.57
C VAL A 108 5.28 20.60 -5.51
N VAL A 109 4.76 20.62 -4.29
CA VAL A 109 5.43 21.25 -3.14
C VAL A 109 5.53 20.22 -2.02
N LEU A 110 6.71 20.15 -1.41
CA LEU A 110 6.97 19.39 -0.20
C LEU A 110 7.06 20.34 0.99
N TRP A 111 6.19 20.15 1.95
CA TRP A 111 6.09 20.95 3.18
C TRP A 111 6.59 20.15 4.35
N LYS A 112 7.40 20.77 5.21
CA LYS A 112 7.74 20.19 6.51
C LYS A 112 6.61 20.48 7.49
N ILE A 113 6.03 19.44 8.11
CA ILE A 113 4.84 19.59 8.93
C ILE A 113 5.12 20.37 10.22
N ASP A 114 6.26 20.15 10.86
CA ASP A 114 6.59 20.76 12.14
C ASP A 114 6.61 22.30 12.10
N ASN A 115 7.21 22.88 11.07
CA ASN A 115 7.36 24.34 10.95
C ASN A 115 6.50 24.98 9.87
N GLY A 116 5.94 24.18 8.95
CA GLY A 116 5.12 24.66 7.85
C GLY A 116 5.90 25.17 6.64
N ASP A 117 7.22 25.03 6.63
CA ASP A 117 8.06 25.51 5.54
C ASP A 117 7.94 24.65 4.29
N ALA A 118 7.90 25.30 3.14
CA ALA A 118 8.04 24.64 1.85
C ALA A 118 9.52 24.35 1.58
N VAL A 119 9.93 23.09 1.75
CA VAL A 119 11.33 22.67 1.68
C VAL A 119 11.79 22.24 0.29
N TYR A 120 10.84 21.91 -0.60
CA TYR A 120 11.16 21.52 -1.98
C TYR A 120 10.00 21.82 -2.94
N HIS A 121 10.35 22.22 -4.17
CA HIS A 121 9.40 22.55 -5.22
C HIS A 121 9.84 21.94 -6.56
N GLN A 122 8.90 21.40 -7.31
CA GLN A 122 9.16 20.92 -8.66
C GLN A 122 7.95 21.09 -9.58
N PHE A 123 8.20 21.03 -10.89
CA PHE A 123 7.16 20.88 -11.89
C PHE A 123 6.95 19.39 -12.22
N GLN A 124 5.70 18.97 -12.29
CA GLN A 124 5.29 17.65 -12.77
C GLN A 124 4.12 17.81 -13.73
N LYS A 125 4.29 17.31 -14.96
CA LYS A 125 3.30 17.49 -16.02
C LYS A 125 1.99 16.75 -15.75
N ASN A 126 2.10 15.48 -15.37
CA ASN A 126 0.95 14.60 -15.15
C ASN A 126 1.01 13.92 -13.79
N MET A 127 -0.14 13.74 -13.17
CA MET A 127 -0.31 12.95 -11.97
C MET A 127 -1.04 11.65 -12.34
N THR A 128 -0.43 10.52 -12.05
CA THR A 128 -0.99 9.18 -12.22
C THR A 128 -0.76 8.36 -10.96
N LYS A 129 -1.39 7.19 -10.84
CA LYS A 129 -1.14 6.28 -9.71
C LYS A 129 0.32 5.85 -9.58
N THR A 130 1.08 5.81 -10.69
CA THR A 130 2.50 5.44 -10.69
C THR A 130 3.44 6.61 -10.41
N THR A 131 3.00 7.85 -10.64
CA THR A 131 3.81 9.06 -10.45
C THR A 131 3.44 9.87 -9.20
N TRP A 132 2.40 9.45 -8.48
CA TRP A 132 1.97 10.05 -7.23
C TRP A 132 2.03 9.04 -6.08
N PRO A 133 2.52 9.36 -4.89
CA PRO A 133 3.23 10.60 -4.51
C PRO A 133 4.49 10.83 -5.34
N SER A 134 4.82 12.09 -5.61
CA SER A 134 5.96 12.47 -6.47
C SER A 134 7.30 12.11 -5.85
N ILE A 135 7.46 12.40 -4.56
CA ILE A 135 8.61 11.97 -3.75
C ILE A 135 8.16 10.77 -2.94
N ARG A 136 8.86 9.66 -3.13
CA ARG A 136 8.67 8.42 -2.39
C ARG A 136 9.66 8.35 -1.25
N PHE A 137 9.17 7.91 -0.09
CA PHE A 137 9.99 7.68 1.10
C PHE A 137 9.96 6.20 1.45
N SER A 138 11.07 5.70 2.02
CA SER A 138 11.03 4.45 2.77
C SER A 138 10.16 4.60 4.02
N SER A 139 9.66 3.50 4.60
CA SER A 139 8.75 3.58 5.77
C SER A 139 9.38 4.22 7.01
N ASP A 140 10.71 4.18 7.12
CA ASP A 140 11.51 4.83 8.15
C ASP A 140 11.96 6.26 7.77
N GLU A 141 11.54 6.75 6.60
CA GLU A 141 11.96 8.02 6.00
C GLU A 141 13.49 8.21 5.90
N ALA A 142 14.25 7.10 5.88
CA ALA A 142 15.71 7.16 5.74
C ALA A 142 16.15 7.43 4.29
N VAL A 143 15.31 7.12 3.31
CA VAL A 143 15.54 7.33 1.89
C VAL A 143 14.39 8.10 1.28
N ALA A 144 14.70 9.09 0.45
CA ALA A 144 13.75 9.79 -0.37
C ALA A 144 14.19 9.76 -1.83
N CYS A 145 13.28 9.39 -2.74
CA CYS A 145 13.55 9.41 -4.17
C CYS A 145 12.34 9.81 -4.98
N ARG A 146 12.58 10.26 -6.19
CA ARG A 146 11.54 10.46 -7.19
C ARG A 146 11.93 9.88 -8.54
N MET A 147 10.93 9.58 -9.33
CA MET A 147 11.11 9.26 -10.74
C MET A 147 11.15 10.55 -11.57
N ALA A 148 12.15 10.67 -12.44
CA ALA A 148 12.25 11.68 -13.47
C ALA A 148 12.38 11.02 -14.84
N THR A 149 12.44 11.80 -15.93
CA THR A 149 12.58 11.23 -17.27
C THR A 149 13.89 10.47 -17.40
N ASN A 150 13.81 9.15 -17.61
CA ASN A 150 14.94 8.24 -17.78
C ASN A 150 15.87 8.11 -16.56
N GLU A 151 15.48 8.54 -15.39
CA GLU A 151 16.31 8.46 -14.19
C GLU A 151 15.48 8.43 -12.90
N MET A 152 16.12 8.01 -11.81
CA MET A 152 15.66 8.20 -10.44
C MET A 152 16.58 9.20 -9.75
N GLN A 153 16.00 10.14 -9.02
CA GLN A 153 16.71 11.19 -8.29
C GLN A 153 16.50 10.99 -6.79
N PHE A 154 17.59 11.01 -6.04
CA PHE A 154 17.59 10.78 -4.60
C PHE A 154 17.91 12.07 -3.85
N PHE A 155 17.29 12.22 -2.69
CA PHE A 155 17.39 13.37 -1.81
C PHE A 155 17.86 12.95 -0.42
N ASP A 156 18.50 13.88 0.29
CA ASP A 156 18.68 13.73 1.73
C ASP A 156 17.33 14.00 2.43
N PRO A 157 16.68 13.02 3.06
CA PRO A 157 15.37 13.24 3.69
C PRO A 157 15.43 14.22 4.87
N ARG A 158 16.59 14.49 5.41
CA ARG A 158 16.79 15.42 6.53
C ARG A 158 16.98 16.85 6.06
N ASP A 159 17.42 17.02 4.80
CA ASP A 159 17.81 18.33 4.27
C ASP A 159 17.61 18.41 2.75
N PHE A 160 16.41 18.76 2.34
CA PHE A 160 16.06 18.96 0.93
C PHE A 160 16.75 20.19 0.29
N SER A 161 17.35 21.08 1.09
CA SER A 161 18.09 22.25 0.56
C SER A 161 19.34 21.85 -0.22
N LYS A 162 19.89 20.65 0.03
CA LYS A 162 21.00 20.07 -0.74
C LYS A 162 20.60 19.69 -2.18
N GLY A 163 19.29 19.66 -2.47
CA GLY A 163 18.78 19.22 -3.77
C GLY A 163 19.03 17.74 -4.03
N ILE A 164 19.29 17.41 -5.28
CA ILE A 164 19.54 16.03 -5.73
C ILE A 164 20.95 15.62 -5.30
N ILE A 165 21.05 14.62 -4.42
CA ILE A 165 22.35 14.11 -3.92
C ILE A 165 22.89 12.95 -4.77
N HIS A 166 22.01 12.23 -5.49
CA HIS A 166 22.38 11.15 -6.38
C HIS A 166 21.37 10.99 -7.52
N GLN A 167 21.85 10.60 -8.70
CA GLN A 167 21.04 10.31 -9.88
C GLN A 167 21.38 8.92 -10.40
N LEU A 168 20.36 8.10 -10.61
CA LEU A 168 20.50 6.77 -11.21
C LEU A 168 19.79 6.74 -12.54
N ARG A 169 20.53 6.59 -13.63
CA ARG A 169 19.97 6.54 -14.97
C ARG A 169 19.30 5.20 -15.25
N VAL A 170 18.01 5.24 -15.53
CA VAL A 170 17.18 4.07 -15.91
C VAL A 170 16.32 4.47 -17.11
N PRO A 171 16.82 4.27 -18.34
CA PRO A 171 16.10 4.68 -19.54
C PRO A 171 14.72 4.02 -19.64
N GLY A 172 13.70 4.84 -19.86
CA GLY A 172 12.32 4.38 -20.01
C GLY A 172 11.61 4.00 -18.70
N VAL A 173 12.18 4.32 -17.53
CA VAL A 173 11.51 4.05 -16.24
C VAL A 173 10.13 4.68 -16.19
N ALA A 174 9.11 3.91 -15.80
CA ALA A 174 7.71 4.34 -15.75
C ALA A 174 7.05 4.14 -14.37
N ALA A 175 7.65 3.33 -13.50
CA ALA A 175 7.24 3.20 -12.10
C ALA A 175 8.43 2.83 -11.24
N ILE A 176 8.39 3.26 -9.98
CA ILE A 176 9.37 2.91 -8.97
C ILE A 176 8.67 2.51 -7.67
N GLU A 177 9.30 1.64 -6.90
CA GLU A 177 8.84 1.29 -5.56
C GLU A 177 10.06 1.15 -4.64
N LEU A 178 10.11 1.98 -3.59
CA LEU A 178 11.13 1.86 -2.54
C LEU A 178 10.83 0.66 -1.64
N ALA A 179 11.87 -0.05 -1.26
CA ALA A 179 11.79 -1.00 -0.18
C ALA A 179 11.40 -0.27 1.12
N LYS A 180 10.57 -0.93 1.96
CA LYS A 180 9.96 -0.27 3.11
C LYS A 180 10.96 -0.03 4.24
N VAL A 181 11.32 -1.06 4.98
CA VAL A 181 12.23 -1.02 6.13
C VAL A 181 13.22 -2.18 6.05
N PRO A 182 14.51 -1.95 6.11
CA PRO A 182 15.18 -0.68 5.85
C PRO A 182 15.01 -0.23 4.40
N GLY A 183 15.06 1.05 4.11
CA GLY A 183 14.99 1.59 2.76
C GLY A 183 16.25 1.32 1.93
N SER A 184 16.65 0.05 1.83
CA SER A 184 17.96 -0.34 1.28
C SER A 184 17.97 -0.49 -0.24
N HIS A 185 16.82 -0.65 -0.88
CA HIS A 185 16.67 -0.92 -2.30
C HIS A 185 15.51 -0.18 -2.93
N VAL A 186 15.57 0.00 -4.23
CA VAL A 186 14.50 0.53 -5.07
C VAL A 186 14.27 -0.40 -6.25
N ALA A 187 13.01 -0.71 -6.54
CA ALA A 187 12.61 -1.41 -7.74
C ALA A 187 12.19 -0.39 -8.81
N ALA A 188 12.64 -0.59 -10.03
CA ALA A 188 12.28 0.21 -11.19
C ALA A 188 11.62 -0.66 -12.26
N TYR A 189 10.45 -0.24 -12.73
CA TYR A 189 9.77 -0.85 -13.86
C TYR A 189 9.99 -0.05 -15.12
N VAL A 190 10.41 -0.76 -16.17
CA VAL A 190 10.55 -0.24 -17.53
C VAL A 190 9.56 -1.00 -18.43
N PRO A 191 8.57 -0.33 -19.04
CA PRO A 191 7.60 -0.98 -19.92
C PRO A 191 8.23 -1.47 -21.23
N GLU A 192 7.51 -2.36 -21.90
CA GLU A 192 7.87 -2.86 -23.23
C GLU A 192 7.91 -1.70 -24.24
N SER A 193 8.97 -1.62 -25.06
CA SER A 193 9.13 -0.58 -26.06
C SER A 193 10.00 -1.06 -27.23
N LYS A 194 9.55 -0.78 -28.48
CA LYS A 194 10.31 -0.97 -29.73
C LYS A 194 11.05 -2.32 -29.83
N GLY A 195 10.36 -3.42 -29.44
CA GLY A 195 10.95 -4.77 -29.50
C GLY A 195 11.82 -5.15 -28.30
N SER A 196 11.99 -4.25 -27.33
CA SER A 196 12.61 -4.57 -26.04
C SER A 196 11.56 -4.99 -25.03
N PRO A 197 11.75 -6.12 -24.31
CA PRO A 197 10.77 -6.57 -23.32
C PRO A 197 10.67 -5.60 -22.14
N ALA A 198 9.52 -5.58 -21.49
CA ALA A 198 9.38 -4.93 -20.20
C ALA A 198 10.34 -5.54 -19.18
N SER A 199 10.78 -4.77 -18.19
CA SER A 199 11.65 -5.29 -17.14
C SER A 199 11.40 -4.64 -15.79
N VAL A 200 11.62 -5.43 -14.73
CA VAL A 200 11.77 -4.95 -13.35
C VAL A 200 13.22 -5.11 -12.96
N GLN A 201 13.79 -4.07 -12.38
CA GLN A 201 15.20 -4.01 -11.99
C GLN A 201 15.28 -3.54 -10.53
N ILE A 202 16.15 -4.16 -9.74
CA ILE A 202 16.38 -3.79 -8.35
C ILE A 202 17.77 -3.15 -8.23
N PHE A 203 17.81 -1.98 -7.61
CA PHE A 203 19.04 -1.22 -7.35
C PHE A 203 19.21 -0.98 -5.84
N PRO A 204 20.44 -1.04 -5.30
CA PRO A 204 20.71 -0.63 -3.93
C PRO A 204 20.55 0.89 -3.78
N CYS A 205 20.10 1.32 -2.61
CA CYS A 205 20.04 2.74 -2.21
C CYS A 205 21.13 3.03 -1.18
N GLY A 206 21.64 4.28 -1.14
CA GLY A 206 22.60 4.72 -0.14
C GLY A 206 24.02 4.89 -0.69
N LYS A 207 25.02 4.76 0.18
CA LYS A 207 26.42 5.07 -0.15
C LYS A 207 27.04 4.17 -1.22
N ASP A 208 26.50 2.96 -1.37
CA ASP A 208 26.99 1.95 -2.31
C ASP A 208 26.15 1.88 -3.59
N MET A 209 25.49 2.99 -3.95
CA MET A 209 24.70 3.06 -5.18
C MET A 209 25.51 2.70 -6.41
N GLN A 210 25.14 1.60 -7.02
CA GLN A 210 25.73 1.11 -8.27
C GLN A 210 24.79 1.42 -9.43
N SER A 211 25.36 1.73 -10.58
CA SER A 211 24.60 1.93 -11.83
C SER A 211 24.02 0.63 -12.40
N GLN A 212 24.52 -0.52 -11.96
CA GLN A 212 24.04 -1.83 -12.37
C GLN A 212 23.00 -2.38 -11.37
N PRO A 213 21.91 -2.98 -11.86
CA PRO A 213 20.94 -3.63 -10.98
C PRO A 213 21.53 -4.89 -10.33
N VAL A 214 21.18 -5.14 -9.07
CA VAL A 214 21.52 -6.38 -8.35
C VAL A 214 20.66 -7.57 -8.78
N ALA A 215 19.46 -7.29 -9.29
CA ALA A 215 18.54 -8.27 -9.87
C ALA A 215 17.75 -7.63 -11.02
N ARG A 216 17.44 -8.42 -12.05
CA ARG A 216 16.67 -7.98 -13.21
C ARG A 216 15.84 -9.11 -13.79
N ARG A 217 14.56 -8.86 -14.03
CA ARG A 217 13.67 -9.81 -14.73
C ARG A 217 12.98 -9.11 -15.89
N SER A 218 12.96 -9.78 -17.05
CA SER A 218 12.31 -9.28 -18.27
C SER A 218 11.00 -10.03 -18.53
N PHE A 219 10.03 -9.31 -19.10
CA PHE A 219 8.70 -9.83 -19.38
C PHE A 219 8.25 -9.42 -20.78
N PHE A 220 7.63 -10.36 -21.50
CA PHE A 220 6.98 -10.10 -22.77
C PHE A 220 5.48 -9.96 -22.57
N ARG A 221 4.86 -9.10 -23.35
CA ARG A 221 3.40 -8.81 -23.29
C ARG A 221 2.96 -8.33 -21.91
N CYS A 222 3.76 -7.47 -21.30
CA CYS A 222 3.49 -6.90 -20.00
C CYS A 222 2.82 -5.53 -20.17
N SER A 223 1.57 -5.39 -19.76
CA SER A 223 0.86 -4.10 -19.76
C SER A 223 1.08 -3.31 -18.47
N SER A 224 1.20 -3.99 -17.34
CA SER A 224 1.46 -3.37 -16.04
C SER A 224 2.09 -4.34 -15.05
N VAL A 225 2.68 -3.79 -13.99
CA VAL A 225 3.23 -4.56 -12.88
C VAL A 225 2.74 -4.01 -11.54
N GLN A 226 2.62 -4.92 -10.56
CA GLN A 226 2.46 -4.58 -9.16
C GLN A 226 3.70 -5.07 -8.41
N LEU A 227 4.32 -4.18 -7.62
CA LEU A 227 5.56 -4.41 -6.90
C LEU A 227 5.30 -4.49 -5.40
N ASN A 228 5.64 -5.61 -4.77
CA ASN A 228 5.36 -5.84 -3.34
C ASN A 228 6.64 -6.27 -2.61
N TRP A 229 7.26 -5.34 -1.89
CA TRP A 229 8.42 -5.60 -1.05
C TRP A 229 8.05 -6.35 0.24
N ASN A 230 8.92 -7.27 0.67
CA ASN A 230 8.81 -7.83 2.02
C ASN A 230 9.37 -6.87 3.09
N CYS A 231 8.98 -7.11 4.34
CA CYS A 231 9.66 -6.52 5.49
C CYS A 231 11.13 -7.00 5.51
N GLY A 232 12.05 -6.07 5.78
CA GLY A 232 13.48 -6.34 5.73
C GLY A 232 14.12 -6.16 4.35
N SER A 233 13.34 -5.81 3.31
CA SER A 233 13.86 -5.44 1.97
C SER A 233 14.74 -6.49 1.30
N THR A 234 14.47 -7.78 1.55
CA THR A 234 15.27 -8.89 1.02
C THR A 234 14.67 -9.53 -0.24
N GLY A 235 13.39 -9.29 -0.50
CA GLY A 235 12.68 -9.87 -1.63
C GLY A 235 11.53 -9.04 -2.14
N LEU A 236 11.32 -9.12 -3.46
CA LEU A 236 10.29 -8.42 -4.19
C LEU A 236 9.39 -9.41 -4.92
N LEU A 237 8.09 -9.39 -4.65
CA LEU A 237 7.08 -10.05 -5.45
C LEU A 237 6.61 -9.11 -6.56
N VAL A 238 6.53 -9.63 -7.77
CA VAL A 238 6.12 -8.89 -8.97
C VAL A 238 4.94 -9.60 -9.61
N VAL A 239 3.76 -9.02 -9.53
CA VAL A 239 2.61 -9.46 -10.31
C VAL A 239 2.66 -8.77 -11.67
N VAL A 240 2.81 -9.55 -12.71
CA VAL A 240 2.86 -9.09 -14.10
C VAL A 240 1.49 -9.30 -14.72
N GLN A 241 0.89 -8.23 -15.23
CA GLN A 241 -0.41 -8.28 -15.91
C GLN A 241 -0.20 -8.16 -17.42
N SER A 242 -0.91 -9.01 -18.18
CA SER A 242 -1.00 -8.93 -19.64
C SER A 242 -2.45 -8.73 -20.05
N ASP A 243 -2.73 -7.79 -20.94
CA ASP A 243 -4.08 -7.53 -21.45
C ASP A 243 -4.56 -8.60 -22.42
N VAL A 244 -3.65 -9.47 -22.89
CA VAL A 244 -3.93 -10.54 -23.85
C VAL A 244 -3.81 -11.89 -23.16
N ASP A 245 -4.92 -12.58 -23.00
CA ASP A 245 -4.94 -13.99 -22.63
C ASP A 245 -4.74 -14.86 -23.88
N LYS A 246 -3.71 -15.72 -23.86
CA LYS A 246 -3.43 -16.66 -24.97
C LYS A 246 -4.55 -17.69 -25.18
N THR A 247 -5.32 -17.97 -24.14
CA THR A 247 -6.39 -18.99 -24.18
C THR A 247 -7.75 -18.40 -24.54
N ASN A 248 -7.88 -17.07 -24.62
CA ASN A 248 -9.15 -16.36 -24.76
C ASN A 248 -10.22 -16.72 -23.71
N GLN A 249 -9.82 -17.26 -22.57
CA GLN A 249 -10.72 -17.67 -21.48
C GLN A 249 -10.93 -16.57 -20.44
N SER A 250 -10.05 -15.58 -20.40
CA SER A 250 -10.13 -14.46 -19.45
C SER A 250 -10.32 -13.14 -20.17
N TYR A 251 -11.42 -12.47 -19.89
CA TYR A 251 -11.67 -11.09 -20.32
C TYR A 251 -10.65 -10.11 -19.70
N TYR A 252 -10.07 -10.46 -18.54
CA TYR A 252 -9.12 -9.63 -17.79
C TYR A 252 -7.65 -9.92 -18.13
N GLY A 253 -7.37 -10.71 -19.17
CA GLY A 253 -6.02 -11.07 -19.55
C GLY A 253 -5.39 -12.16 -18.64
N GLU A 254 -4.06 -12.23 -18.69
CA GLU A 254 -3.25 -13.19 -17.94
C GLU A 254 -2.40 -12.46 -16.89
N SER A 255 -2.30 -13.00 -15.67
CA SER A 255 -1.34 -12.50 -14.68
C SER A 255 -0.39 -13.59 -14.21
N LYS A 256 0.86 -13.19 -13.94
CA LYS A 256 1.93 -14.09 -13.47
C LYS A 256 2.62 -13.49 -12.26
N LEU A 257 2.94 -14.33 -11.29
CA LEU A 257 3.68 -13.93 -10.10
C LEU A 257 5.14 -14.32 -10.25
N ASN A 258 6.03 -13.34 -10.06
CA ASN A 258 7.49 -13.54 -10.06
C ASN A 258 8.06 -13.11 -8.73
N TYR A 259 9.20 -13.66 -8.39
CA TYR A 259 9.95 -13.33 -7.18
C TYR A 259 11.40 -13.02 -7.52
N LEU A 260 11.93 -11.93 -6.97
CA LEU A 260 13.31 -11.49 -7.11
C LEU A 260 13.90 -11.23 -5.72
N THR A 261 15.14 -11.63 -5.51
CA THR A 261 15.87 -11.35 -4.27
C THR A 261 16.87 -10.21 -4.45
N THR A 262 17.13 -9.44 -3.39
CA THR A 262 18.08 -8.31 -3.43
C THR A 262 19.55 -8.75 -3.43
N ASP A 263 19.84 -10.02 -3.14
CA ASP A 263 21.17 -10.61 -3.26
C ASP A 263 21.40 -11.27 -4.64
N GLY A 264 20.42 -11.22 -5.54
CA GLY A 264 20.49 -11.81 -6.88
C GLY A 264 20.47 -13.34 -6.90
N THR A 265 20.24 -14.00 -5.78
CA THR A 265 20.28 -15.49 -5.70
C THR A 265 19.04 -16.15 -6.29
N HIS A 266 17.93 -15.44 -6.39
CA HIS A 266 16.68 -15.95 -6.97
C HIS A 266 16.01 -14.93 -7.88
N GLU A 267 15.75 -15.39 -9.10
CA GLU A 267 14.92 -14.70 -10.08
C GLU A 267 14.04 -15.73 -10.78
N GLY A 268 12.75 -15.71 -10.54
CA GLY A 268 11.90 -16.73 -11.12
C GLY A 268 10.41 -16.55 -11.00
N LEU A 269 9.70 -17.40 -11.72
CA LEU A 269 8.26 -17.53 -11.64
C LEU A 269 7.89 -18.30 -10.38
N VAL A 270 6.86 -17.83 -9.64
CA VAL A 270 6.28 -18.59 -8.54
C VAL A 270 5.38 -19.68 -9.14
N PRO A 271 5.58 -20.96 -8.76
CA PRO A 271 4.88 -22.10 -9.38
C PRO A 271 3.43 -22.21 -8.86
N LEU A 272 2.52 -21.48 -9.48
CA LEU A 272 1.08 -21.55 -9.20
C LEU A 272 0.47 -22.78 -9.90
N ARG A 273 -0.28 -23.60 -9.16
CA ARG A 273 -0.80 -24.89 -9.64
C ARG A 273 -2.10 -24.80 -10.43
N LYS A 274 -2.79 -23.65 -10.36
CA LYS A 274 -4.05 -23.41 -11.01
C LYS A 274 -3.94 -22.26 -12.01
N GLU A 275 -4.49 -22.45 -13.19
CA GLU A 275 -4.58 -21.40 -14.20
C GLU A 275 -5.58 -20.32 -13.81
N GLY A 276 -5.33 -19.10 -14.26
CA GLY A 276 -6.16 -17.94 -14.01
C GLY A 276 -5.40 -16.78 -13.36
N PRO A 277 -6.11 -15.69 -13.02
CA PRO A 277 -5.48 -14.48 -12.51
C PRO A 277 -4.94 -14.64 -11.08
N VAL A 278 -3.93 -13.86 -10.76
CA VAL A 278 -3.52 -13.61 -9.37
C VAL A 278 -4.45 -12.54 -8.82
N HIS A 279 -5.26 -12.90 -7.83
CA HIS A 279 -6.25 -12.00 -7.23
C HIS A 279 -5.63 -11.12 -6.16
N ASP A 280 -4.79 -11.71 -5.29
CA ASP A 280 -4.06 -11.00 -4.24
C ASP A 280 -2.79 -11.76 -3.87
N VAL A 281 -1.77 -11.03 -3.46
CA VAL A 281 -0.53 -11.57 -2.90
C VAL A 281 -0.05 -10.66 -1.78
N GLN A 282 0.21 -11.24 -0.62
CA GLN A 282 0.61 -10.52 0.58
C GLN A 282 1.73 -11.24 1.32
N TRP A 283 2.76 -10.50 1.70
CA TRP A 283 3.80 -10.98 2.60
C TRP A 283 3.26 -11.19 4.01
N SER A 284 3.76 -12.23 4.69
CA SER A 284 3.57 -12.38 6.13
C SER A 284 4.19 -11.20 6.88
N TYR A 285 3.77 -10.96 8.11
CA TYR A 285 4.30 -9.89 8.95
C TYR A 285 5.83 -9.92 9.08
N SER A 286 6.42 -11.13 9.21
CA SER A 286 7.89 -11.31 9.28
C SER A 286 8.59 -11.14 7.94
N GLY A 287 7.85 -11.11 6.82
CA GLY A 287 8.42 -11.11 5.47
C GLY A 287 9.15 -12.41 5.09
N SER A 288 8.94 -13.52 5.85
CA SER A 288 9.57 -14.81 5.59
C SER A 288 8.77 -15.74 4.70
N GLU A 289 7.47 -15.50 4.60
CA GLU A 289 6.52 -16.28 3.81
C GLU A 289 5.53 -15.31 3.13
N PHE A 290 4.85 -15.77 2.08
CA PHE A 290 3.80 -15.00 1.43
C PHE A 290 2.63 -15.90 1.04
N ALA A 291 1.43 -15.35 1.15
CA ALA A 291 0.20 -16.00 0.71
C ALA A 291 -0.23 -15.47 -0.65
N VAL A 292 -0.78 -16.34 -1.48
CA VAL A 292 -1.27 -16.01 -2.82
C VAL A 292 -2.68 -16.57 -2.97
N VAL A 293 -3.60 -15.75 -3.45
CA VAL A 293 -4.93 -16.15 -3.92
C VAL A 293 -4.94 -16.04 -5.44
N TYR A 294 -5.19 -17.14 -6.13
CA TYR A 294 -5.03 -17.23 -7.58
C TYR A 294 -5.95 -18.25 -8.25
N GLY A 295 -6.04 -18.15 -9.55
CA GLY A 295 -6.78 -19.08 -10.41
C GLY A 295 -8.23 -18.65 -10.64
N PHE A 296 -8.88 -19.31 -11.61
CA PHE A 296 -10.30 -19.08 -11.86
C PHE A 296 -11.15 -19.51 -10.66
N MET A 297 -12.25 -18.80 -10.45
CA MET A 297 -13.16 -19.08 -9.33
C MET A 297 -13.77 -20.50 -9.40
N PRO A 298 -13.83 -21.19 -8.25
CA PRO A 298 -13.35 -20.81 -6.92
C PRO A 298 -11.82 -20.73 -6.86
N ALA A 299 -11.25 -19.62 -6.39
CA ALA A 299 -9.81 -19.38 -6.36
C ALA A 299 -9.09 -20.32 -5.40
N SER A 300 -7.84 -20.66 -5.70
CA SER A 300 -6.94 -21.39 -4.79
C SER A 300 -6.14 -20.42 -3.94
N ALA A 301 -5.86 -20.79 -2.71
CA ALA A 301 -5.01 -20.04 -1.80
C ALA A 301 -3.86 -20.92 -1.30
N THR A 302 -2.62 -20.44 -1.44
CA THR A 302 -1.41 -21.19 -1.07
C THR A 302 -0.43 -20.29 -0.34
N LEU A 303 0.20 -20.82 0.70
CA LEU A 303 1.30 -20.20 1.42
C LEU A 303 2.63 -20.69 0.86
N PHE A 304 3.55 -19.78 0.56
CA PHE A 304 4.88 -20.06 0.02
C PHE A 304 5.99 -19.55 0.96
N ASP A 305 7.14 -20.21 0.93
CA ASP A 305 8.36 -19.69 1.54
C ASP A 305 9.13 -18.74 0.58
N LYS A 306 10.22 -18.15 1.06
CA LYS A 306 11.12 -17.29 0.27
C LYS A 306 11.82 -17.99 -0.91
N LYS A 307 11.77 -19.33 -0.99
CA LYS A 307 12.28 -20.11 -2.11
C LYS A 307 11.19 -20.46 -3.10
N CYS A 308 10.00 -19.85 -2.96
CA CYS A 308 8.80 -20.14 -3.74
C CYS A 308 8.33 -21.62 -3.63
N LYS A 309 8.69 -22.30 -2.54
CA LYS A 309 8.20 -23.64 -2.27
C LYS A 309 6.83 -23.53 -1.57
N PRO A 310 5.80 -24.25 -2.03
CA PRO A 310 4.51 -24.26 -1.35
C PRO A 310 4.66 -24.96 0.02
N LEU A 311 4.24 -24.27 1.06
CA LEU A 311 4.27 -24.76 2.45
C LEU A 311 2.93 -25.33 2.89
N LEU A 312 1.84 -24.68 2.48
CA LEU A 312 0.49 -25.03 2.90
C LEU A 312 -0.54 -24.63 1.86
N GLU A 313 -1.39 -25.56 1.49
CA GLU A 313 -2.61 -25.26 0.73
C GLU A 313 -3.69 -24.76 1.71
N LEU A 314 -4.10 -23.52 1.54
CA LEU A 314 -5.11 -22.87 2.37
C LEU A 314 -6.55 -23.14 1.87
N GLY A 315 -6.68 -24.01 0.86
CA GLY A 315 -7.95 -24.41 0.28
C GLY A 315 -8.39 -23.62 -0.95
N THR A 316 -9.62 -23.84 -1.33
CA THR A 316 -10.27 -23.17 -2.46
C THR A 316 -11.59 -22.55 -2.03
N GLY A 317 -11.91 -21.40 -2.60
CA GLY A 317 -13.15 -20.71 -2.27
C GLY A 317 -13.35 -19.43 -3.09
N PRO A 318 -14.44 -18.71 -2.84
CA PRO A 318 -14.69 -17.42 -3.47
C PRO A 318 -13.83 -16.33 -2.82
N TYR A 319 -12.51 -16.46 -2.94
CA TYR A 319 -11.54 -15.56 -2.32
C TYR A 319 -10.89 -14.64 -3.35
N ASN A 320 -10.67 -13.38 -2.97
CA ASN A 320 -9.92 -12.39 -3.74
C ASN A 320 -9.06 -11.46 -2.88
N THR A 321 -8.98 -11.72 -1.58
CA THR A 321 -8.37 -10.81 -0.60
C THR A 321 -7.65 -11.60 0.48
N ILE A 322 -6.45 -11.13 0.85
CA ILE A 322 -5.64 -11.66 1.94
C ILE A 322 -5.46 -10.56 2.98
N ARG A 323 -5.68 -10.87 4.26
CA ARG A 323 -5.42 -9.95 5.38
C ARG A 323 -4.62 -10.63 6.46
N TRP A 324 -3.34 -10.25 6.56
CA TRP A 324 -2.47 -10.68 7.63
C TRP A 324 -2.76 -9.91 8.92
N ASN A 325 -2.83 -10.63 10.03
CA ASN A 325 -2.90 -10.04 11.36
C ASN A 325 -1.61 -9.25 11.64
N PRO A 326 -1.67 -8.01 12.12
CA PRO A 326 -0.49 -7.16 12.34
C PRO A 326 0.46 -7.69 13.43
N LYS A 327 -0.01 -8.61 14.28
CA LYS A 327 0.82 -9.32 15.27
C LYS A 327 1.32 -10.68 14.76
N GLY A 328 1.05 -11.01 13.49
CA GLY A 328 1.52 -12.22 12.84
C GLY A 328 0.87 -13.52 13.33
N LYS A 329 -0.22 -13.46 14.11
CA LYS A 329 -0.87 -14.66 14.66
C LYS A 329 -1.84 -15.32 13.70
N PHE A 330 -2.59 -14.51 12.96
CA PHE A 330 -3.70 -14.97 12.14
C PHE A 330 -3.59 -14.51 10.70
N LEU A 331 -4.28 -15.23 9.84
CA LEU A 331 -4.47 -14.91 8.44
C LEU A 331 -5.95 -15.03 8.11
N CYS A 332 -6.51 -14.02 7.45
CA CYS A 332 -7.85 -14.07 6.88
C CYS A 332 -7.77 -14.13 5.34
N LEU A 333 -8.46 -15.10 4.76
CA LEU A 333 -8.79 -15.15 3.34
C LEU A 333 -10.23 -14.72 3.17
N ALA A 334 -10.51 -13.81 2.26
CA ALA A 334 -11.84 -13.27 2.10
C ALA A 334 -12.21 -13.05 0.64
N GLY A 335 -13.51 -13.01 0.36
CA GLY A 335 -14.08 -12.71 -0.94
C GLY A 335 -15.00 -11.50 -0.88
N PHE A 336 -14.46 -10.31 -1.12
CA PHE A 336 -15.20 -9.05 -1.03
C PHE A 336 -15.53 -8.43 -2.39
N GLY A 337 -16.31 -7.36 -2.37
CA GLY A 337 -16.72 -6.63 -3.56
C GLY A 337 -17.74 -7.38 -4.40
N ASN A 338 -17.30 -8.03 -5.48
CA ASN A 338 -18.20 -8.83 -6.36
C ASN A 338 -18.50 -10.23 -5.83
N LEU A 339 -17.81 -10.62 -4.75
CA LEU A 339 -17.96 -11.93 -4.14
C LEU A 339 -18.88 -11.87 -2.92
N PRO A 340 -19.38 -13.03 -2.44
CA PRO A 340 -20.44 -13.07 -1.42
C PRO A 340 -20.07 -12.58 -0.03
N GLY A 341 -18.77 -12.38 0.27
CA GLY A 341 -18.29 -11.97 1.60
C GLY A 341 -17.83 -13.13 2.47
N ASP A 342 -17.57 -14.29 1.89
CA ASP A 342 -17.05 -15.44 2.64
C ASP A 342 -15.65 -15.13 3.16
N MET A 343 -15.38 -15.53 4.43
CA MET A 343 -14.11 -15.35 5.10
C MET A 343 -13.69 -16.66 5.76
N ALA A 344 -12.39 -16.97 5.66
CA ALA A 344 -11.77 -18.10 6.34
C ALA A 344 -10.60 -17.60 7.18
N PHE A 345 -10.62 -17.90 8.48
CA PHE A 345 -9.58 -17.51 9.43
C PHE A 345 -8.66 -18.68 9.73
N TRP A 346 -7.37 -18.40 9.76
CA TRP A 346 -6.31 -19.37 9.98
C TRP A 346 -5.42 -18.97 11.17
N ASP A 347 -5.14 -19.92 12.05
CA ASP A 347 -4.02 -19.82 12.98
C ASP A 347 -2.74 -20.06 12.19
N TYR A 348 -1.96 -19.00 12.00
CA TYR A 348 -0.77 -19.06 11.17
C TYR A 348 0.34 -19.91 11.81
N ALA A 349 0.53 -19.82 13.11
CA ALA A 349 1.58 -20.58 13.81
C ALA A 349 1.33 -22.09 13.75
N ASN A 350 0.07 -22.51 13.99
CA ASN A 350 -0.32 -23.92 13.99
C ASN A 350 -0.75 -24.43 12.61
N LYS A 351 -0.75 -23.57 11.58
CA LYS A 351 -1.19 -23.88 10.22
C LYS A 351 -2.58 -24.55 10.17
N LYS A 352 -3.49 -24.09 11.03
CA LYS A 352 -4.81 -24.67 11.20
C LYS A 352 -5.91 -23.65 10.90
N GLN A 353 -6.90 -24.06 10.13
CA GLN A 353 -8.12 -23.27 9.96
C GLN A 353 -8.91 -23.21 11.26
N LEU A 354 -9.26 -22.01 11.71
CA LEU A 354 -10.03 -21.77 12.93
C LEU A 354 -11.52 -21.82 12.67
N GLY A 355 -11.97 -21.28 11.55
CA GLY A 355 -13.37 -21.21 11.19
C GLY A 355 -13.62 -20.37 9.95
N THR A 356 -14.90 -20.32 9.59
CA THR A 356 -15.41 -19.52 8.47
C THR A 356 -16.56 -18.67 8.96
N THR A 357 -16.70 -17.48 8.38
CA THR A 357 -17.87 -16.62 8.57
C THR A 357 -18.15 -15.86 7.28
N ARG A 358 -19.20 -15.05 7.28
CA ARG A 358 -19.59 -14.29 6.09
C ARG A 358 -20.01 -12.88 6.48
N ALA A 359 -19.52 -11.90 5.74
CA ALA A 359 -19.93 -10.51 5.83
C ALA A 359 -20.45 -10.07 4.45
N GLU A 360 -21.76 -10.19 4.25
CA GLU A 360 -22.40 -9.86 2.99
C GLU A 360 -22.20 -8.41 2.60
N CYS A 361 -22.06 -8.17 1.30
CA CYS A 361 -21.88 -6.82 0.72
C CYS A 361 -20.63 -6.05 1.23
N SER A 362 -19.73 -6.67 1.99
CA SER A 362 -18.52 -6.00 2.44
C SER A 362 -17.58 -5.69 1.29
N VAL A 363 -17.00 -4.50 1.32
CA VAL A 363 -16.05 -4.02 0.31
C VAL A 363 -14.69 -3.70 0.90
N THR A 364 -14.61 -3.51 2.21
CA THR A 364 -13.36 -3.21 2.91
C THR A 364 -13.26 -4.02 4.18
N SER A 365 -12.03 -4.29 4.59
CA SER A 365 -11.74 -5.06 5.80
C SER A 365 -10.38 -4.69 6.36
N GLU A 366 -10.25 -4.73 7.69
CA GLU A 366 -9.01 -4.37 8.38
C GLU A 366 -8.91 -5.07 9.73
N TRP A 367 -7.69 -5.45 10.12
CA TRP A 367 -7.37 -5.85 11.48
C TRP A 367 -7.17 -4.62 12.37
N SER A 368 -7.61 -4.70 13.61
CA SER A 368 -7.19 -3.71 14.60
C SER A 368 -5.66 -3.74 14.80
N PRO A 369 -5.03 -2.61 15.16
CA PRO A 369 -3.57 -2.55 15.33
C PRO A 369 -3.02 -3.50 16.42
N ASP A 370 -3.84 -3.85 17.41
CA ASP A 370 -3.51 -4.84 18.43
C ASP A 370 -3.68 -6.29 17.96
N GLY A 371 -4.28 -6.49 16.78
CA GLY A 371 -4.53 -7.80 16.19
C GLY A 371 -5.63 -8.62 16.86
N CYS A 372 -6.46 -8.01 17.73
CA CYS A 372 -7.49 -8.70 18.48
C CYS A 372 -8.84 -8.73 17.76
N TYR A 373 -9.10 -7.76 16.88
CA TYR A 373 -10.38 -7.60 16.20
C TYR A 373 -10.19 -7.51 14.69
N PHE A 374 -11.16 -7.99 13.96
CA PHE A 374 -11.25 -7.86 12.51
C PHE A 374 -12.53 -7.12 12.14
N MET A 375 -12.41 -6.02 11.43
CA MET A 375 -13.52 -5.19 11.01
C MET A 375 -13.80 -5.41 9.52
N THR A 376 -15.09 -5.49 9.19
CA THR A 376 -15.56 -5.41 7.82
C THR A 376 -16.52 -4.24 7.66
N ALA A 377 -16.55 -3.64 6.50
CA ALA A 377 -17.46 -2.53 6.23
C ALA A 377 -18.05 -2.63 4.82
N THR A 378 -19.34 -2.31 4.75
CA THR A 378 -20.08 -2.06 3.52
C THR A 378 -20.12 -0.56 3.30
N THR A 379 -19.44 -0.08 2.26
CA THR A 379 -19.35 1.36 1.95
C THR A 379 -19.78 1.64 0.52
N ALA A 380 -20.45 2.79 0.31
CA ALA A 380 -20.75 3.28 -1.04
C ALA A 380 -19.43 3.51 -1.83
N PRO A 381 -19.40 3.44 -3.16
CA PRO A 381 -20.53 3.75 -4.05
C PRO A 381 -21.17 2.56 -4.78
N ARG A 382 -20.80 1.34 -4.48
CA ARG A 382 -21.10 0.25 -5.40
C ARG A 382 -22.54 -0.25 -5.39
N LEU A 383 -23.11 -0.35 -4.20
CA LEU A 383 -24.51 -0.71 -4.02
C LEU A 383 -25.06 0.20 -2.93
N GLN A 384 -26.13 0.90 -3.20
CA GLN A 384 -26.87 1.68 -2.21
C GLN A 384 -27.69 0.77 -1.29
N VAL A 385 -27.13 -0.38 -0.94
CA VAL A 385 -27.76 -1.43 -0.15
C VAL A 385 -26.89 -1.67 1.06
N ASP A 386 -27.46 -1.56 2.25
CA ASP A 386 -26.87 -1.91 3.54
C ASP A 386 -25.48 -1.31 3.83
N ASN A 387 -25.36 0.00 3.75
CA ASN A 387 -24.17 0.69 4.24
C ASN A 387 -24.06 0.48 5.75
N GLY A 388 -22.98 -0.20 6.19
CA GLY A 388 -22.77 -0.52 7.58
C GLY A 388 -21.39 -1.12 7.81
N TYR A 389 -21.13 -1.51 9.04
CA TYR A 389 -19.94 -2.25 9.43
C TYR A 389 -20.32 -3.39 10.40
N ALA A 390 -19.56 -4.44 10.36
CA ALA A 390 -19.68 -5.55 11.29
C ALA A 390 -18.30 -5.92 11.84
N GLN A 391 -18.30 -6.40 13.06
CA GLN A 391 -17.13 -6.88 13.78
C GLN A 391 -17.28 -8.37 14.03
N SER A 392 -16.25 -9.13 13.81
CA SER A 392 -16.17 -10.58 14.08
C SER A 392 -14.97 -10.92 14.95
#